data_ed70f31ec4641994fc010660122ffc67
#
_entry.id   ed70f31ec4641994fc010660122ffc67
#
_cell.length_a   1.000
_cell.length_b   1.000
_cell.length_c   1.000
_cell.angle_alpha   90.00
_cell.angle_beta   90.00
_cell.angle_gamma   90.00
#
_symmetry.space_group_name_H-M   'P 1'
#
loop_
_entity.id
_entity.type
_entity.pdbx_description
1 polymer ?
#
loop_
_entity_poly.entity_id
_entity_poly.type
_entity_poly.pdbx_seq_one_letter_code
_entity_poly.pdbx_strand_id
1 'polypeptide(L)'
;MVFEELGLGPDILKAVADAGYTDPTPIQAQAIPTVLQGHDVLGCAQTGTGKTASFTLPMIEVLSNGRARARMPRSLILTPTRELAAQISQNFTTYGKYHKLTMALLIGGVSTEEQQRRLSRGVDVLIATPGRLLDLFERGSLLLNDVKFLVIDEADRMLDMGFIPDVEKIVGLLPKTRQTMMFSATLFPEIHQLAGKFLLSPKEITVTPPATTAETVEEYLVKVSPRDKNKTLRFLLQHETIENALIFCNRKKDVDLLNRSLRRHMFSSATLHGDMAQSAREETLASFKTGEIKFLVATDVAGRGLDIQGLSHVINFDVPLHAEDYVHRIGRTARAGKTGYAFMLATLADTKYITAITELIGHNISYRNVQDIKVQDSTEASKSESESKTKTKPPQRRSQSNKTVNKSAHIERDESKNRPTDPIRNRPKNKPSIKKQEQSETVRAPSESSTIKPSQTIHPRAAGWGDHVPAFIQVRSRASN
;
A
#
# COMPACT_ATOMS: atom_id res chain seq x y z
N MET A 1 29.71 9.52 7.70
CA MET A 1 29.42 9.95 6.31
C MET A 1 28.27 10.93 6.38
N VAL A 2 28.46 12.12 5.86
CA VAL A 2 27.48 13.19 5.84
C VAL A 2 26.94 13.38 4.41
N PHE A 3 25.84 14.09 4.21
CA PHE A 3 25.21 14.26 2.88
C PHE A 3 26.13 14.96 1.88
N GLU A 4 27.00 15.83 2.34
CA GLU A 4 27.99 16.55 1.52
C GLU A 4 29.00 15.61 0.84
N GLU A 5 29.26 14.45 1.44
CA GLU A 5 30.20 13.44 0.90
C GLU A 5 29.56 12.55 -0.18
N LEU A 6 28.24 12.65 -0.42
CA LEU A 6 27.51 11.79 -1.34
C LEU A 6 27.54 12.27 -2.80
N GLY A 7 28.11 13.45 -3.09
CA GLY A 7 28.20 14.01 -4.44
C GLY A 7 26.94 14.75 -4.91
N LEU A 8 26.09 15.18 -3.97
CA LEU A 8 24.90 16.00 -4.24
C LEU A 8 25.26 17.48 -4.34
N GLY A 9 24.57 18.20 -5.22
CA GLY A 9 24.74 19.63 -5.41
C GLY A 9 24.18 20.50 -4.27
N PRO A 10 24.60 21.79 -4.18
CA PRO A 10 24.26 22.66 -3.07
C PRO A 10 22.76 22.90 -2.89
N ASP A 11 21.98 22.92 -3.97
CA ASP A 11 20.53 23.13 -3.92
C ASP A 11 19.80 21.92 -3.29
N ILE A 12 20.29 20.69 -3.55
CA ILE A 12 19.76 19.49 -2.91
C ILE A 12 20.17 19.42 -1.45
N LEU A 13 21.45 19.70 -1.14
CA LEU A 13 21.94 19.73 0.24
C LEU A 13 21.15 20.72 1.10
N LYS A 14 20.84 21.89 0.55
CA LYS A 14 19.98 22.86 1.20
C LYS A 14 18.55 22.33 1.42
N ALA A 15 17.98 21.64 0.42
CA ALA A 15 16.65 21.08 0.55
C ALA A 15 16.59 19.95 1.60
N VAL A 16 17.63 19.14 1.70
CA VAL A 16 17.81 18.07 2.70
C VAL A 16 17.92 18.66 4.11
N ALA A 17 18.74 19.69 4.29
CA ALA A 17 18.87 20.41 5.57
C ALA A 17 17.55 21.06 6.01
N ASP A 18 16.83 21.72 5.09
CA ASP A 18 15.52 22.33 5.36
C ASP A 18 14.43 21.27 5.69
N ALA A 19 14.60 20.03 5.24
CA ALA A 19 13.73 18.91 5.60
C ALA A 19 14.10 18.28 6.96
N GLY A 20 15.17 18.78 7.61
CA GLY A 20 15.61 18.34 8.95
C GLY A 20 16.45 17.05 8.94
N TYR A 21 17.02 16.65 7.79
CA TYR A 21 17.92 15.52 7.72
C TYR A 21 19.36 15.96 7.97
N THR A 22 20.02 15.33 8.94
CA THR A 22 21.42 15.60 9.31
C THR A 22 22.36 14.56 8.71
N ASP A 23 22.00 13.28 8.83
CA ASP A 23 22.83 12.16 8.45
C ASP A 23 22.12 11.24 7.44
N PRO A 24 22.82 10.74 6.42
CA PRO A 24 22.26 9.78 5.49
C PRO A 24 22.09 8.41 6.15
N THR A 25 20.97 7.79 5.88
CA THR A 25 20.75 6.39 6.29
C THR A 25 21.68 5.44 5.52
N PRO A 26 21.90 4.20 6.01
CA PRO A 26 22.82 3.25 5.35
C PRO A 26 22.47 2.97 3.89
N ILE A 27 21.17 2.94 3.52
CA ILE A 27 20.74 2.77 2.12
C ILE A 27 21.06 4.00 1.27
N GLN A 28 20.88 5.21 1.82
CA GLN A 28 21.19 6.46 1.15
C GLN A 28 22.67 6.62 0.91
N ALA A 29 23.50 6.33 1.92
CA ALA A 29 24.96 6.42 1.85
C ALA A 29 25.57 5.56 0.74
N GLN A 30 24.96 4.38 0.46
CA GLN A 30 25.44 3.47 -0.57
C GLN A 30 24.79 3.72 -1.93
N ALA A 31 23.47 3.97 -1.97
CA ALA A 31 22.73 4.08 -3.23
C ALA A 31 22.97 5.42 -3.94
N ILE A 32 23.01 6.55 -3.21
CA ILE A 32 23.13 7.88 -3.84
C ILE A 32 24.39 7.99 -4.70
N PRO A 33 25.61 7.69 -4.21
CA PRO A 33 26.80 7.75 -5.05
C PRO A 33 26.75 6.77 -6.22
N THR A 34 26.22 5.55 -6.00
CA THR A 34 26.09 4.52 -7.03
C THR A 34 25.19 4.98 -8.18
N VAL A 35 24.04 5.61 -7.85
CA VAL A 35 23.13 6.17 -8.85
C VAL A 35 23.74 7.34 -9.60
N LEU A 36 24.44 8.25 -8.92
CA LEU A 36 25.15 9.37 -9.56
C LEU A 36 26.25 8.91 -10.54
N GLN A 37 26.86 7.74 -10.29
CA GLN A 37 27.82 7.11 -11.19
C GLN A 37 27.17 6.44 -12.42
N GLY A 38 25.84 6.41 -12.51
CA GLY A 38 25.13 5.85 -13.64
C GLY A 38 24.94 4.33 -13.58
N HIS A 39 25.17 3.67 -12.43
CA HIS A 39 24.94 2.24 -12.27
C HIS A 39 23.47 1.93 -11.97
N ASP A 40 23.02 0.78 -12.46
CA ASP A 40 21.76 0.20 -12.02
C ASP A 40 21.87 -0.28 -10.57
N VAL A 41 20.78 -0.19 -9.81
CA VAL A 41 20.76 -0.52 -8.38
C VAL A 41 19.62 -1.50 -8.07
N LEU A 42 19.98 -2.59 -7.38
CA LEU A 42 19.02 -3.45 -6.67
C LEU A 42 19.14 -3.15 -5.17
N GLY A 43 18.20 -2.40 -4.62
CA GLY A 43 18.20 -1.99 -3.22
C GLY A 43 17.25 -2.84 -2.37
N CYS A 44 17.79 -3.52 -1.36
CA CYS A 44 16.99 -4.23 -0.36
C CYS A 44 17.04 -3.50 0.97
N ALA A 45 15.90 -2.97 1.39
CA ALA A 45 15.78 -2.30 2.69
C ALA A 45 14.30 -2.22 3.11
N GLN A 46 14.02 -2.27 4.40
CA GLN A 46 12.66 -2.16 4.92
C GLN A 46 12.03 -0.79 4.67
N THR A 47 10.71 -0.70 4.83
CA THR A 47 9.97 0.57 4.76
C THR A 47 10.41 1.48 5.92
N GLY A 48 10.64 2.78 5.63
CA GLY A 48 11.09 3.75 6.64
C GLY A 48 12.60 3.88 6.80
N THR A 49 13.40 3.12 6.05
CA THR A 49 14.88 3.22 6.04
C THR A 49 15.41 4.36 5.16
N GLY A 50 14.54 5.11 4.48
CA GLY A 50 14.93 6.21 3.62
C GLY A 50 15.11 5.86 2.15
N LYS A 51 14.58 4.71 1.66
CA LYS A 51 14.63 4.29 0.25
C LYS A 51 14.20 5.39 -0.72
N THR A 52 13.10 6.10 -0.44
CA THR A 52 12.59 7.14 -1.33
C THR A 52 13.61 8.23 -1.59
N ALA A 53 14.30 8.71 -0.58
CA ALA A 53 15.36 9.71 -0.74
C ALA A 53 16.58 9.14 -1.48
N SER A 54 16.89 7.85 -1.32
CA SER A 54 18.05 7.21 -1.96
C SER A 54 17.99 7.19 -3.49
N PHE A 55 16.80 7.23 -4.09
CA PHE A 55 16.63 7.38 -5.54
C PHE A 55 16.16 8.78 -5.95
N THR A 56 15.38 9.47 -5.14
CA THR A 56 14.82 10.79 -5.51
C THR A 56 15.91 11.86 -5.54
N LEU A 57 16.79 11.90 -4.54
CA LEU A 57 17.86 12.91 -4.46
C LEU A 57 18.81 12.86 -5.66
N PRO A 58 19.45 11.70 -6.00
CA PRO A 58 20.35 11.64 -7.16
C PRO A 58 19.60 11.82 -8.48
N MET A 59 18.32 11.42 -8.58
CA MET A 59 17.51 11.63 -9.78
C MET A 59 17.25 13.13 -10.00
N ILE A 60 16.94 13.92 -8.97
CA ILE A 60 16.76 15.37 -9.05
C ILE A 60 18.08 16.01 -9.53
N GLU A 61 19.22 15.61 -8.97
CA GLU A 61 20.54 16.10 -9.34
C GLU A 61 20.80 15.94 -10.86
N VAL A 62 20.65 14.71 -11.35
CA VAL A 62 20.91 14.41 -12.77
C VAL A 62 19.88 15.08 -13.70
N LEU A 63 18.62 15.18 -13.28
CA LEU A 63 17.55 15.82 -14.07
C LEU A 63 17.57 17.35 -13.98
N SER A 64 18.34 17.95 -13.08
CA SER A 64 18.42 19.43 -12.92
C SER A 64 18.75 20.12 -14.23
N ASN A 65 19.53 19.47 -15.09
CA ASN A 65 19.89 19.94 -16.41
C ASN A 65 18.91 19.45 -17.50
N GLY A 66 18.46 20.37 -18.35
CA GLY A 66 17.56 20.09 -19.46
C GLY A 66 16.07 20.24 -19.12
N ARG A 67 15.22 19.91 -20.08
CA ARG A 67 13.75 20.01 -19.97
C ARG A 67 13.07 18.84 -20.67
N ALA A 68 11.94 18.42 -20.14
CA ALA A 68 11.07 17.44 -20.75
C ALA A 68 10.40 18.00 -22.03
N ARG A 69 10.14 17.13 -22.98
CA ARG A 69 9.30 17.41 -24.16
C ARG A 69 7.84 17.09 -23.85
N ALA A 70 6.92 17.70 -24.60
CA ALA A 70 5.49 17.43 -24.46
C ALA A 70 5.20 15.93 -24.54
N ARG A 71 4.49 15.39 -23.57
CA ARG A 71 4.13 13.96 -23.42
C ARG A 71 5.29 12.97 -23.30
N MET A 72 6.53 13.43 -23.15
CA MET A 72 7.74 12.62 -23.07
C MET A 72 8.43 12.85 -21.72
N PRO A 73 8.11 12.07 -20.67
CA PRO A 73 8.79 12.17 -19.40
C PRO A 73 10.26 11.70 -19.53
N ARG A 74 11.14 12.29 -18.72
CA ARG A 74 12.56 11.96 -18.67
C ARG A 74 12.86 10.84 -17.64
N SER A 75 11.96 10.67 -16.68
CA SER A 75 12.04 9.61 -15.67
C SER A 75 10.67 9.05 -15.35
N LEU A 76 10.64 7.79 -14.94
CA LEU A 76 9.44 7.05 -14.55
C LEU A 76 9.70 6.36 -13.21
N ILE A 77 8.78 6.57 -12.27
CA ILE A 77 8.74 5.87 -10.98
C ILE A 77 7.46 5.04 -10.95
N LEU A 78 7.59 3.72 -10.88
CA LEU A 78 6.50 2.78 -10.72
C LEU A 78 6.34 2.40 -9.26
N THR A 79 5.11 2.41 -8.77
CA THR A 79 4.75 2.05 -7.40
C THR A 79 3.44 1.27 -7.37
N PRO A 80 3.26 0.31 -6.43
CA PRO A 80 2.09 -0.54 -6.41
C PRO A 80 0.80 0.19 -5.99
N THR A 81 0.90 1.26 -5.18
CA THR A 81 -0.26 1.91 -4.57
C THR A 81 -0.31 3.41 -4.84
N ARG A 82 -1.54 3.95 -4.82
CA ARG A 82 -1.79 5.40 -5.02
C ARG A 82 -1.18 6.23 -3.91
N GLU A 83 -1.24 5.73 -2.70
CA GLU A 83 -0.75 6.38 -1.49
C GLU A 83 0.77 6.51 -1.51
N LEU A 84 1.48 5.43 -1.89
CA LEU A 84 2.93 5.48 -2.05
C LEU A 84 3.33 6.44 -3.18
N ALA A 85 2.59 6.43 -4.29
CA ALA A 85 2.80 7.37 -5.38
C ALA A 85 2.64 8.84 -4.92
N ALA A 86 1.60 9.14 -4.13
CA ALA A 86 1.37 10.46 -3.55
C ALA A 86 2.49 10.86 -2.56
N GLN A 87 2.93 9.91 -1.72
CA GLN A 87 4.04 10.12 -0.77
C GLN A 87 5.35 10.43 -1.50
N ILE A 88 5.69 9.65 -2.56
CA ILE A 88 6.88 9.92 -3.38
C ILE A 88 6.77 11.30 -4.04
N SER A 89 5.58 11.68 -4.54
CA SER A 89 5.30 12.98 -5.12
C SER A 89 5.55 14.13 -4.12
N GLN A 90 5.13 13.96 -2.87
CA GLN A 90 5.35 14.93 -1.81
C GLN A 90 6.85 15.06 -1.48
N ASN A 91 7.55 13.93 -1.34
CA ASN A 91 8.99 13.90 -1.10
C ASN A 91 9.76 14.57 -2.25
N PHE A 92 9.38 14.28 -3.51
CA PHE A 92 9.97 14.92 -4.67
C PHE A 92 9.80 16.44 -4.64
N THR A 93 8.61 16.93 -4.25
CA THR A 93 8.35 18.37 -4.09
C THR A 93 9.21 18.98 -2.99
N THR A 94 9.41 18.29 -1.89
CA THR A 94 10.23 18.75 -0.76
C THR A 94 11.71 18.82 -1.15
N TYR A 95 12.25 17.77 -1.76
CA TYR A 95 13.68 17.71 -2.12
C TYR A 95 14.01 18.54 -3.36
N GLY A 96 13.06 18.67 -4.29
CA GLY A 96 13.24 19.42 -5.53
C GLY A 96 12.87 20.91 -5.45
N LYS A 97 12.57 21.45 -4.26
CA LYS A 97 12.01 22.81 -4.09
C LYS A 97 12.89 23.94 -4.64
N TYR A 98 14.19 23.72 -4.76
CA TYR A 98 15.13 24.67 -5.35
C TYR A 98 15.42 24.41 -6.84
N HIS A 99 14.80 23.38 -7.43
CA HIS A 99 14.95 22.99 -8.83
C HIS A 99 13.66 23.29 -9.62
N LYS A 100 13.84 23.61 -10.90
CA LYS A 100 12.70 23.88 -11.83
C LYS A 100 12.25 22.61 -12.54
N LEU A 101 12.10 21.51 -11.81
CA LEU A 101 11.61 20.24 -12.34
C LEU A 101 10.10 20.15 -12.27
N THR A 102 9.51 19.59 -13.30
CA THR A 102 8.07 19.36 -13.41
C THR A 102 7.73 17.91 -13.15
N MET A 103 6.61 17.65 -12.49
CA MET A 103 6.19 16.31 -12.10
C MET A 103 4.71 16.08 -12.41
N ALA A 104 4.36 14.85 -12.80
CA ALA A 104 2.99 14.38 -12.87
C ALA A 104 2.81 13.09 -12.07
N LEU A 105 1.64 12.99 -11.43
CA LEU A 105 1.19 11.83 -10.67
C LEU A 105 0.07 11.14 -11.45
N LEU A 106 0.29 9.87 -11.89
CA LEU A 106 -0.68 9.07 -12.62
C LEU A 106 -1.21 7.93 -11.75
N ILE A 107 -2.35 8.17 -11.13
CA ILE A 107 -3.01 7.21 -10.24
C ILE A 107 -4.48 7.06 -10.61
N GLY A 108 -5.04 5.89 -10.30
CA GLY A 108 -6.47 5.65 -10.48
C GLY A 108 -7.32 6.48 -9.50
N GLY A 109 -8.59 6.71 -9.86
CA GLY A 109 -9.54 7.43 -8.98
C GLY A 109 -9.44 8.96 -9.03
N VAL A 110 -8.57 9.51 -9.87
CA VAL A 110 -8.44 10.94 -10.16
C VAL A 110 -8.80 11.18 -11.62
N SER A 111 -9.28 12.42 -11.97
CA SER A 111 -9.64 12.80 -13.33
C SER A 111 -8.51 12.53 -14.32
N THR A 112 -8.85 11.78 -15.37
CA THR A 112 -7.92 11.46 -16.45
C THR A 112 -7.55 12.72 -17.26
N GLU A 113 -8.49 13.65 -17.43
CA GLU A 113 -8.29 14.90 -18.20
C GLU A 113 -7.26 15.83 -17.53
N GLU A 114 -7.26 15.92 -16.21
CA GLU A 114 -6.25 16.70 -15.49
C GLU A 114 -4.86 16.10 -15.68
N GLN A 115 -4.74 14.78 -15.57
CA GLN A 115 -3.48 14.08 -15.78
C GLN A 115 -2.99 14.28 -17.23
N GLN A 116 -3.87 14.17 -18.22
CA GLN A 116 -3.54 14.42 -19.64
C GLN A 116 -3.08 15.87 -19.89
N ARG A 117 -3.75 16.87 -19.27
CA ARG A 117 -3.32 18.28 -19.36
C ARG A 117 -1.92 18.51 -18.80
N ARG A 118 -1.55 17.84 -17.71
CA ARG A 118 -0.19 17.91 -17.16
C ARG A 118 0.83 17.27 -18.12
N LEU A 119 0.53 16.08 -18.64
CA LEU A 119 1.39 15.38 -19.60
C LEU A 119 1.61 16.17 -20.89
N SER A 120 0.58 16.85 -21.41
CA SER A 120 0.68 17.64 -22.65
C SER A 120 1.65 18.82 -22.55
N ARG A 121 1.90 19.34 -21.34
CA ARG A 121 2.88 20.41 -21.09
C ARG A 121 4.33 19.90 -21.02
N GLY A 122 4.52 18.58 -20.89
CA GLY A 122 5.78 17.93 -20.61
C GLY A 122 6.09 17.90 -19.11
N VAL A 123 6.59 16.75 -18.65
CA VAL A 123 6.97 16.54 -17.26
C VAL A 123 8.32 15.84 -17.20
N ASP A 124 9.18 16.25 -16.26
CA ASP A 124 10.50 15.65 -16.08
C ASP A 124 10.37 14.31 -15.34
N VAL A 125 9.51 14.25 -14.32
CA VAL A 125 9.31 13.07 -13.50
C VAL A 125 7.86 12.62 -13.57
N LEU A 126 7.68 11.35 -13.88
CA LEU A 126 6.39 10.68 -13.92
C LEU A 126 6.32 9.65 -12.79
N ILE A 127 5.40 9.81 -11.86
CA ILE A 127 5.14 8.85 -10.79
C ILE A 127 3.81 8.17 -11.09
N ALA A 128 3.79 6.84 -11.15
CA ALA A 128 2.62 6.12 -11.65
C ALA A 128 2.37 4.79 -10.96
N THR A 129 1.08 4.41 -10.89
CA THR A 129 0.68 3.02 -10.69
C THR A 129 0.58 2.33 -12.06
N PRO A 130 0.98 1.03 -12.19
CA PRO A 130 1.12 0.36 -13.49
C PRO A 130 -0.13 0.46 -14.38
N GLY A 131 -1.31 0.07 -13.88
CA GLY A 131 -2.53 0.06 -14.68
C GLY A 131 -2.96 1.45 -15.20
N ARG A 132 -2.77 2.54 -14.41
CA ARG A 132 -3.10 3.90 -14.89
C ARG A 132 -2.11 4.40 -15.93
N LEU A 133 -0.85 4.04 -15.81
CA LEU A 133 0.15 4.39 -16.82
C LEU A 133 -0.18 3.73 -18.16
N LEU A 134 -0.49 2.44 -18.16
CA LEU A 134 -0.89 1.71 -19.36
C LEU A 134 -2.16 2.29 -20.00
N ASP A 135 -3.20 2.60 -19.20
CA ASP A 135 -4.43 3.24 -19.67
C ASP A 135 -4.14 4.55 -20.44
N LEU A 136 -3.28 5.43 -19.89
CA LEU A 136 -2.92 6.69 -20.54
C LEU A 136 -1.98 6.51 -21.73
N PHE A 137 -1.12 5.49 -21.71
CA PHE A 137 -0.27 5.14 -22.85
C PHE A 137 -1.09 4.62 -24.02
N GLU A 138 -2.02 3.69 -23.78
CA GLU A 138 -2.92 3.12 -24.80
C GLU A 138 -3.83 4.19 -25.44
N ARG A 139 -4.22 5.21 -24.68
CA ARG A 139 -4.94 6.40 -25.19
C ARG A 139 -4.07 7.38 -25.97
N GLY A 140 -2.78 7.12 -26.15
CA GLY A 140 -1.85 8.00 -26.85
C GLY A 140 -1.52 9.31 -26.14
N SER A 141 -1.85 9.42 -24.84
CA SER A 141 -1.60 10.63 -24.05
C SER A 141 -0.16 10.74 -23.55
N LEU A 142 0.61 9.66 -23.66
CA LEU A 142 1.94 9.49 -23.10
C LEU A 142 2.84 8.77 -24.10
N LEU A 143 4.10 9.23 -24.22
CA LEU A 143 5.18 8.61 -24.99
C LEU A 143 6.34 8.32 -24.03
N LEU A 144 6.88 7.11 -24.04
CA LEU A 144 7.89 6.67 -23.10
C LEU A 144 9.33 6.66 -23.67
N ASN A 145 9.51 7.15 -24.88
CA ASN A 145 10.77 7.03 -25.66
C ASN A 145 11.92 7.90 -25.14
N ASP A 146 11.67 8.86 -24.24
CA ASP A 146 12.69 9.76 -23.65
C ASP A 146 13.01 9.43 -22.19
N VAL A 147 12.48 8.34 -21.66
CA VAL A 147 12.72 7.90 -20.29
C VAL A 147 14.15 7.42 -20.15
N LYS A 148 14.94 8.13 -19.32
CA LYS A 148 16.34 7.84 -18.99
C LYS A 148 16.50 7.13 -17.66
N PHE A 149 15.54 7.31 -16.76
CA PHE A 149 15.54 6.71 -15.43
C PHE A 149 14.24 5.93 -15.22
N LEU A 150 14.37 4.69 -14.79
CA LEU A 150 13.25 3.87 -14.30
C LEU A 150 13.51 3.53 -12.84
N VAL A 151 12.53 3.82 -11.99
CA VAL A 151 12.50 3.34 -10.61
C VAL A 151 11.32 2.40 -10.45
N ILE A 152 11.56 1.23 -9.88
CA ILE A 152 10.54 0.26 -9.49
C ILE A 152 10.61 0.17 -7.96
N ASP A 153 9.67 0.80 -7.26
CA ASP A 153 9.65 0.82 -5.79
C ASP A 153 8.62 -0.17 -5.26
N GLU A 154 8.95 -0.87 -4.17
CA GLU A 154 8.17 -1.97 -3.59
C GLU A 154 7.89 -3.08 -4.64
N ALA A 155 8.97 -3.62 -5.27
CA ALA A 155 8.85 -4.64 -6.31
C ALA A 155 8.23 -5.95 -5.81
N ASP A 156 8.57 -6.39 -4.59
CA ASP A 156 7.96 -7.52 -3.89
C ASP A 156 6.44 -7.37 -3.80
N ARG A 157 6.00 -6.18 -3.51
CA ARG A 157 4.58 -5.87 -3.43
C ARG A 157 3.88 -5.86 -4.78
N MET A 158 4.56 -5.37 -5.84
CA MET A 158 4.00 -5.46 -7.20
C MET A 158 3.84 -6.91 -7.63
N LEU A 159 4.74 -7.81 -7.17
CA LEU A 159 4.63 -9.25 -7.36
C LEU A 159 3.39 -9.81 -6.64
N ASP A 160 3.23 -9.52 -5.35
CA ASP A 160 2.09 -9.98 -4.53
C ASP A 160 0.74 -9.53 -5.08
N MET A 161 0.69 -8.33 -5.64
CA MET A 161 -0.53 -7.74 -6.21
C MET A 161 -0.80 -8.19 -7.65
N GLY A 162 0.07 -9.00 -8.26
CA GLY A 162 -0.06 -9.50 -9.62
C GLY A 162 0.18 -8.44 -10.69
N PHE A 163 0.92 -7.37 -10.39
CA PHE A 163 1.24 -6.30 -11.34
C PHE A 163 2.47 -6.58 -12.21
N ILE A 164 3.16 -7.70 -12.00
CA ILE A 164 4.37 -8.01 -12.76
C ILE A 164 4.13 -8.04 -14.27
N PRO A 165 3.03 -8.64 -14.80
CA PRO A 165 2.76 -8.58 -16.25
C PRO A 165 2.63 -7.15 -16.78
N ASP A 166 2.00 -6.25 -16.02
CA ASP A 166 1.89 -4.84 -16.39
C ASP A 166 3.24 -4.13 -16.35
N VAL A 167 4.06 -4.42 -15.33
CA VAL A 167 5.42 -3.88 -15.20
C VAL A 167 6.31 -4.37 -16.34
N GLU A 168 6.27 -5.66 -16.70
CA GLU A 168 7.01 -6.21 -17.83
C GLU A 168 6.59 -5.53 -19.16
N LYS A 169 5.30 -5.33 -19.38
CA LYS A 169 4.77 -4.59 -20.53
C LYS A 169 5.32 -3.17 -20.57
N ILE A 170 5.29 -2.44 -19.44
CA ILE A 170 5.81 -1.07 -19.33
C ILE A 170 7.31 -1.04 -19.63
N VAL A 171 8.09 -1.91 -18.99
CA VAL A 171 9.55 -2.00 -19.19
C VAL A 171 9.89 -2.27 -20.65
N GLY A 172 9.10 -3.09 -21.35
CA GLY A 172 9.22 -3.36 -22.79
C GLY A 172 8.98 -2.14 -23.68
N LEU A 173 8.25 -1.13 -23.22
CA LEU A 173 7.97 0.13 -23.93
C LEU A 173 9.07 1.18 -23.73
N LEU A 174 9.99 0.99 -22.78
CA LEU A 174 11.04 1.95 -22.45
C LEU A 174 12.29 1.77 -23.33
N PRO A 175 13.11 2.83 -23.50
CA PRO A 175 14.43 2.71 -24.12
C PRO A 175 15.30 1.68 -23.39
N LYS A 176 16.11 0.94 -24.16
CA LYS A 176 17.07 -0.02 -23.59
C LYS A 176 18.22 0.69 -22.87
N THR A 177 18.58 1.89 -23.32
CA THR A 177 19.66 2.73 -22.78
C THR A 177 19.17 3.61 -21.64
N ARG A 178 18.53 3.01 -20.63
CA ARG A 178 18.10 3.70 -19.42
C ARG A 178 18.88 3.19 -18.22
N GLN A 179 18.94 3.98 -17.17
CA GLN A 179 19.34 3.54 -15.84
C GLN A 179 18.14 3.03 -15.08
N THR A 180 18.24 1.86 -14.45
CA THR A 180 17.14 1.24 -13.72
C THR A 180 17.51 1.04 -12.24
N MET A 181 16.60 1.46 -11.36
CA MET A 181 16.71 1.24 -9.92
C MET A 181 15.51 0.41 -9.47
N MET A 182 15.74 -0.69 -8.79
CA MET A 182 14.68 -1.54 -8.24
C MET A 182 14.85 -1.65 -6.73
N PHE A 183 13.81 -1.33 -5.99
CA PHE A 183 13.77 -1.39 -4.53
C PHE A 183 12.73 -2.39 -4.05
N SER A 184 13.11 -3.18 -3.05
CA SER A 184 12.27 -4.18 -2.41
C SER A 184 12.54 -4.22 -0.90
N ALA A 185 11.60 -4.74 -0.12
CA ALA A 185 11.84 -5.05 1.28
C ALA A 185 12.43 -6.46 1.44
N THR A 186 12.25 -7.32 0.44
CA THR A 186 12.71 -8.72 0.43
C THR A 186 13.44 -9.05 -0.87
N LEU A 187 14.37 -10.01 -0.82
CA LEU A 187 15.11 -10.52 -1.99
C LEU A 187 14.80 -12.01 -2.23
N PHE A 188 13.53 -12.35 -2.36
CA PHE A 188 13.14 -13.69 -2.77
C PHE A 188 13.68 -14.04 -4.18
N PRO A 189 13.79 -15.33 -4.52
CA PRO A 189 14.26 -15.79 -5.84
C PRO A 189 13.52 -15.11 -7.01
N GLU A 190 12.22 -14.85 -6.86
CA GLU A 190 11.38 -14.19 -7.85
C GLU A 190 11.82 -12.72 -8.08
N ILE A 191 12.22 -12.01 -7.02
CA ILE A 191 12.73 -10.64 -7.11
C ILE A 191 14.08 -10.61 -7.81
N HIS A 192 14.98 -11.56 -7.54
CA HIS A 192 16.22 -11.72 -8.28
C HIS A 192 16.00 -12.03 -9.76
N GLN A 193 15.00 -12.87 -10.10
CA GLN A 193 14.64 -13.13 -11.49
C GLN A 193 14.13 -11.87 -12.20
N LEU A 194 13.31 -11.05 -11.54
CA LEU A 194 12.84 -9.78 -12.07
C LEU A 194 14.01 -8.79 -12.24
N ALA A 195 14.90 -8.70 -11.25
CA ALA A 195 16.10 -7.89 -11.34
C ALA A 195 16.97 -8.27 -12.54
N GLY A 196 17.19 -9.56 -12.77
CA GLY A 196 17.91 -10.07 -13.95
C GLY A 196 17.26 -9.75 -15.29
N LYS A 197 15.92 -9.53 -15.33
CA LYS A 197 15.20 -9.11 -16.54
C LYS A 197 15.25 -7.59 -16.77
N PHE A 198 15.24 -6.78 -15.72
CA PHE A 198 15.00 -5.33 -15.82
C PHE A 198 16.26 -4.48 -15.66
N LEU A 199 17.27 -4.99 -14.96
CA LEU A 199 18.49 -4.26 -14.63
C LEU A 199 19.69 -4.81 -15.43
N LEU A 200 20.66 -3.92 -15.70
CA LEU A 200 21.90 -4.26 -16.37
C LEU A 200 23.07 -4.22 -15.38
N SER A 201 23.62 -5.39 -15.02
CA SER A 201 24.75 -5.51 -14.06
C SER A 201 24.56 -4.63 -12.81
N PRO A 202 23.45 -4.79 -12.06
CA PRO A 202 23.14 -3.89 -10.97
C PRO A 202 24.15 -4.01 -9.82
N LYS A 203 24.34 -2.90 -9.09
CA LYS A 203 24.92 -2.93 -7.75
C LYS A 203 23.84 -3.35 -6.77
N GLU A 204 24.07 -4.47 -6.10
CA GLU A 204 23.18 -4.94 -5.04
C GLU A 204 23.56 -4.26 -3.72
N ILE A 205 22.58 -3.62 -3.09
CA ILE A 205 22.75 -2.90 -1.83
C ILE A 205 21.72 -3.46 -0.85
N THR A 206 22.18 -4.27 0.09
CA THR A 206 21.33 -4.86 1.13
C THR A 206 21.62 -4.20 2.46
N VAL A 207 20.59 -3.56 3.02
CA VAL A 207 20.64 -2.99 4.36
C VAL A 207 19.81 -3.87 5.28
N THR A 208 20.51 -4.62 6.12
CA THR A 208 19.88 -5.38 7.19
C THR A 208 19.29 -4.40 8.20
N PRO A 209 18.02 -4.56 8.63
CA PRO A 209 17.50 -3.75 9.72
C PRO A 209 18.42 -3.87 10.93
N PRO A 210 18.66 -2.79 11.68
CA PRO A 210 19.26 -2.94 12.99
C PRO A 210 18.41 -3.95 13.77
N ALA A 211 19.04 -4.91 14.44
CA ALA A 211 18.39 -5.98 15.22
C ALA A 211 17.35 -5.47 16.21
N THR A 212 17.43 -4.20 16.58
CA THR A 212 16.53 -3.47 17.48
C THR A 212 15.11 -3.26 16.98
N THR A 213 14.80 -3.38 15.67
CA THR A 213 13.42 -3.14 15.18
C THR A 213 12.49 -4.35 15.32
N ALA A 214 13.02 -5.55 15.43
CA ALA A 214 12.22 -6.75 15.73
C ALA A 214 11.97 -6.91 17.24
N GLU A 215 12.84 -6.35 18.09
CA GLU A 215 12.78 -6.47 19.56
C GLU A 215 11.77 -5.54 20.22
N THR A 216 11.20 -4.57 19.49
CA THR A 216 10.30 -3.55 20.06
C THR A 216 8.81 -3.81 19.80
N VAL A 217 8.45 -4.88 19.06
CA VAL A 217 7.04 -5.27 18.85
C VAL A 217 6.70 -6.41 19.79
N GLU A 218 5.75 -6.19 20.68
CA GLU A 218 5.15 -7.26 21.46
C GLU A 218 4.01 -7.92 20.67
N GLU A 219 4.20 -9.21 20.33
CA GLU A 219 3.32 -9.97 19.46
C GLU A 219 2.45 -10.94 20.24
N TYR A 220 1.14 -10.88 20.01
CA TYR A 220 0.16 -11.70 20.71
C TYR A 220 -0.78 -12.42 19.75
N LEU A 221 -0.94 -13.73 19.95
CA LEU A 221 -1.91 -14.57 19.28
C LEU A 221 -3.10 -14.86 20.18
N VAL A 222 -4.29 -14.43 19.76
CA VAL A 222 -5.55 -14.62 20.50
C VAL A 222 -6.39 -15.64 19.76
N LYS A 223 -6.59 -16.83 20.35
CA LYS A 223 -7.46 -17.87 19.80
C LYS A 223 -8.92 -17.51 20.00
N VAL A 224 -9.69 -17.51 18.92
CA VAL A 224 -11.09 -17.11 18.94
C VAL A 224 -11.95 -18.05 18.09
N SER A 225 -13.24 -18.17 18.42
CA SER A 225 -14.20 -18.76 17.49
C SER A 225 -14.57 -17.74 16.39
N PRO A 226 -14.94 -18.16 15.18
CA PRO A 226 -15.36 -17.24 14.13
C PRO A 226 -16.51 -16.32 14.54
N ARG A 227 -17.41 -16.78 15.42
CA ARG A 227 -18.57 -16.02 15.91
C ARG A 227 -18.17 -14.96 16.93
N ASP A 228 -17.10 -15.19 17.68
CA ASP A 228 -16.68 -14.32 18.76
C ASP A 228 -15.62 -13.28 18.35
N LYS A 229 -15.07 -13.35 17.12
CA LYS A 229 -14.04 -12.40 16.62
C LYS A 229 -14.42 -10.93 16.90
N ASN A 230 -15.64 -10.52 16.52
CA ASN A 230 -16.10 -9.15 16.73
C ASN A 230 -16.22 -8.77 18.22
N LYS A 231 -16.65 -9.71 19.06
CA LYS A 231 -16.77 -9.50 20.51
C LYS A 231 -15.38 -9.38 21.14
N THR A 232 -14.48 -10.26 20.76
CA THR A 232 -13.08 -10.25 21.23
C THR A 232 -12.37 -8.97 20.80
N LEU A 233 -12.51 -8.54 19.55
CA LEU A 233 -11.93 -7.27 19.12
C LEU A 233 -12.42 -6.10 19.98
N ARG A 234 -13.74 -5.96 20.16
CA ARG A 234 -14.28 -4.87 20.98
C ARG A 234 -13.78 -4.93 22.42
N PHE A 235 -13.64 -6.14 22.96
CA PHE A 235 -13.07 -6.33 24.30
C PHE A 235 -11.62 -5.84 24.35
N LEU A 236 -10.76 -6.21 23.38
CA LEU A 236 -9.39 -5.70 23.26
C LEU A 236 -9.36 -4.17 23.18
N LEU A 237 -10.21 -3.57 22.31
CA LEU A 237 -10.24 -2.12 22.12
C LEU A 237 -10.73 -1.34 23.36
N GLN A 238 -11.39 -1.99 24.30
CA GLN A 238 -11.90 -1.39 25.57
C GLN A 238 -10.92 -1.53 26.73
N HIS A 239 -10.13 -2.61 26.76
CA HIS A 239 -9.33 -2.97 27.93
C HIS A 239 -7.82 -2.79 27.72
N GLU A 240 -7.36 -2.64 26.46
CA GLU A 240 -5.96 -2.28 26.18
C GLU A 240 -5.82 -0.76 26.12
N THR A 241 -4.68 -0.25 26.56
CA THR A 241 -4.34 1.18 26.49
C THR A 241 -3.93 1.53 25.05
N ILE A 242 -4.93 1.71 24.18
CA ILE A 242 -4.72 1.98 22.76
C ILE A 242 -4.81 3.48 22.50
N GLU A 243 -3.73 4.09 22.01
CA GLU A 243 -3.75 5.48 21.52
C GLU A 243 -4.40 5.54 20.14
N ASN A 244 -3.90 4.72 19.23
CA ASN A 244 -4.42 4.53 17.88
C ASN A 244 -4.13 3.11 17.39
N ALA A 245 -4.98 2.60 16.49
CA ALA A 245 -4.76 1.27 15.93
C ALA A 245 -5.16 1.17 14.47
N LEU A 246 -4.38 0.36 13.74
CA LEU A 246 -4.73 -0.10 12.40
C LEU A 246 -5.21 -1.55 12.48
N ILE A 247 -6.43 -1.79 12.00
CA ILE A 247 -7.11 -3.09 12.08
C ILE A 247 -7.20 -3.67 10.67
N PHE A 248 -6.57 -4.82 10.44
CA PHE A 248 -6.51 -5.45 9.14
C PHE A 248 -7.56 -6.53 8.94
N CYS A 249 -8.31 -6.44 7.82
CA CYS A 249 -9.21 -7.47 7.31
C CYS A 249 -8.77 -7.90 5.92
N ASN A 250 -8.95 -9.20 5.60
CA ASN A 250 -8.57 -9.75 4.30
C ASN A 250 -9.50 -9.32 3.15
N ARG A 251 -10.73 -8.91 3.44
CA ARG A 251 -11.76 -8.58 2.43
C ARG A 251 -12.36 -7.20 2.65
N LYS A 252 -12.60 -6.46 1.56
CA LYS A 252 -13.24 -5.13 1.59
C LYS A 252 -14.61 -5.15 2.28
N LYS A 253 -15.44 -6.16 2.01
CA LYS A 253 -16.77 -6.31 2.65
C LYS A 253 -16.67 -6.45 4.17
N ASP A 254 -15.64 -7.14 4.65
CA ASP A 254 -15.43 -7.35 6.08
C ASP A 254 -14.95 -6.06 6.76
N VAL A 255 -14.18 -5.23 6.06
CA VAL A 255 -13.79 -3.87 6.51
C VAL A 255 -15.03 -3.03 6.81
N ASP A 256 -16.00 -2.97 5.87
CA ASP A 256 -17.22 -2.18 6.04
C ASP A 256 -18.13 -2.74 7.14
N LEU A 257 -18.27 -4.06 7.22
CA LEU A 257 -19.07 -4.72 8.24
C LEU A 257 -18.47 -4.49 9.64
N LEU A 258 -17.16 -4.62 9.76
CA LEU A 258 -16.47 -4.42 11.02
C LEU A 258 -16.57 -2.97 11.48
N ASN A 259 -16.30 -2.02 10.59
CA ASN A 259 -16.40 -0.60 10.91
C ASN A 259 -17.83 -0.22 11.35
N ARG A 260 -18.87 -0.70 10.65
CA ARG A 260 -20.26 -0.50 11.08
C ARG A 260 -20.53 -1.07 12.48
N SER A 261 -19.95 -2.24 12.77
CA SER A 261 -20.05 -2.84 14.12
C SER A 261 -19.35 -1.97 15.17
N LEU A 262 -18.15 -1.49 14.91
CA LEU A 262 -17.39 -0.63 15.82
C LEU A 262 -18.13 0.68 16.10
N ARG A 263 -18.61 1.37 15.05
CA ARG A 263 -19.35 2.63 15.20
C ARG A 263 -20.66 2.47 15.97
N ARG A 264 -21.37 1.35 15.82
CA ARG A 264 -22.56 1.04 16.65
C ARG A 264 -22.23 0.92 18.14
N HIS A 265 -21.02 0.55 18.48
CA HIS A 265 -20.54 0.45 19.85
C HIS A 265 -19.72 1.68 20.28
N MET A 266 -19.91 2.81 19.59
CA MET A 266 -19.37 4.13 19.91
C MET A 266 -17.82 4.23 19.79
N PHE A 267 -17.18 3.33 19.04
CA PHE A 267 -15.76 3.49 18.72
C PHE A 267 -15.54 4.51 17.60
N SER A 268 -14.57 5.42 17.78
CA SER A 268 -14.13 6.36 16.72
C SER A 268 -13.36 5.59 15.65
N SER A 269 -14.06 5.12 14.61
CA SER A 269 -13.47 4.27 13.57
C SER A 269 -13.89 4.69 12.17
N ALA A 270 -13.01 4.43 11.19
CA ALA A 270 -13.27 4.62 9.76
C ALA A 270 -12.73 3.45 8.93
N THR A 271 -13.17 3.37 7.67
CA THR A 271 -12.74 2.36 6.70
C THR A 271 -11.69 2.90 5.76
N LEU A 272 -10.81 2.01 5.28
CA LEU A 272 -9.88 2.29 4.20
C LEU A 272 -9.74 1.08 3.28
N HIS A 273 -10.29 1.16 2.05
CA HIS A 273 -10.19 0.09 1.06
C HIS A 273 -10.23 0.64 -0.37
N GLY A 274 -9.88 -0.22 -1.35
CA GLY A 274 -9.66 0.20 -2.75
C GLY A 274 -10.88 0.75 -3.48
N ASP A 275 -12.12 0.48 -3.02
CA ASP A 275 -13.34 0.95 -3.67
C ASP A 275 -13.76 2.36 -3.25
N MET A 276 -13.09 2.95 -2.26
CA MET A 276 -13.33 4.33 -1.86
C MET A 276 -12.83 5.32 -2.91
N ALA A 277 -13.54 6.45 -3.06
CA ALA A 277 -13.08 7.58 -3.84
C ALA A 277 -11.75 8.12 -3.25
N GLN A 278 -10.85 8.61 -4.10
CA GLN A 278 -9.52 9.04 -3.64
C GLN A 278 -9.60 10.18 -2.61
N SER A 279 -10.51 11.16 -2.82
CA SER A 279 -10.74 12.25 -1.87
C SER A 279 -11.18 11.76 -0.49
N ALA A 280 -12.11 10.78 -0.44
CA ALA A 280 -12.56 10.20 0.82
C ALA A 280 -11.45 9.41 1.54
N ARG A 281 -10.53 8.78 0.79
CA ARG A 281 -9.36 8.11 1.37
C ARG A 281 -8.40 9.11 2.01
N GLU A 282 -8.11 10.21 1.30
CA GLU A 282 -7.22 11.27 1.77
C GLU A 282 -7.79 11.95 3.02
N GLU A 283 -9.10 12.25 3.03
CA GLU A 283 -9.80 12.80 4.19
C GLU A 283 -9.75 11.83 5.39
N THR A 284 -10.05 10.55 5.17
CA THR A 284 -9.97 9.53 6.23
C THR A 284 -8.56 9.43 6.81
N LEU A 285 -7.53 9.46 5.96
CA LEU A 285 -6.14 9.39 6.40
C LEU A 285 -5.73 10.65 7.16
N ALA A 286 -6.17 11.82 6.73
CA ALA A 286 -5.93 13.09 7.43
C ALA A 286 -6.56 13.05 8.82
N SER A 287 -7.84 12.67 8.93
CA SER A 287 -8.55 12.55 10.22
C SER A 287 -7.94 11.49 11.14
N PHE A 288 -7.36 10.41 10.58
CA PHE A 288 -6.64 9.43 11.38
C PHE A 288 -5.28 9.98 11.88
N LYS A 289 -4.54 10.71 11.05
CA LYS A 289 -3.27 11.35 11.44
C LYS A 289 -3.46 12.45 12.49
N THR A 290 -4.57 13.19 12.45
CA THR A 290 -4.92 14.21 13.46
C THR A 290 -5.48 13.64 14.76
N GLY A 291 -5.78 12.32 14.80
CA GLY A 291 -6.35 11.67 15.98
C GLY A 291 -7.87 11.80 16.14
N GLU A 292 -8.57 12.44 15.19
CA GLU A 292 -10.05 12.48 15.16
C GLU A 292 -10.64 11.06 15.03
N ILE A 293 -9.97 10.22 14.24
CA ILE A 293 -10.26 8.80 14.11
C ILE A 293 -9.19 8.03 14.87
N LYS A 294 -9.63 7.20 15.83
CA LYS A 294 -8.74 6.40 16.66
C LYS A 294 -8.43 5.03 16.06
N PHE A 295 -9.39 4.44 15.35
CA PHE A 295 -9.30 3.10 14.78
C PHE A 295 -9.51 3.11 13.28
N LEU A 296 -8.51 2.70 12.51
CA LEU A 296 -8.60 2.61 11.06
C LEU A 296 -8.74 1.14 10.65
N VAL A 297 -9.86 0.77 10.03
CA VAL A 297 -10.10 -0.59 9.52
C VAL A 297 -9.74 -0.63 8.04
N ALA A 298 -8.80 -1.47 7.66
CA ALA A 298 -8.25 -1.48 6.30
C ALA A 298 -8.05 -2.89 5.74
N THR A 299 -7.99 -2.98 4.41
CA THR A 299 -7.41 -4.14 3.72
C THR A 299 -5.90 -3.95 3.54
N ASP A 300 -5.16 -5.04 3.29
CA ASP A 300 -3.73 -4.99 3.00
C ASP A 300 -3.39 -4.00 1.89
N VAL A 301 -4.10 -4.07 0.76
CA VAL A 301 -3.87 -3.18 -0.39
C VAL A 301 -3.98 -1.70 -0.01
N ALA A 302 -4.92 -1.36 0.86
CA ALA A 302 -5.16 0.03 1.26
C ALA A 302 -4.34 0.45 2.49
N GLY A 303 -4.05 -0.48 3.39
CA GLY A 303 -3.24 -0.24 4.59
C GLY A 303 -1.73 -0.21 4.33
N ARG A 304 -1.33 -0.71 3.16
CA ARG A 304 0.07 -0.71 2.71
C ARG A 304 0.41 0.61 2.02
N GLY A 305 1.69 0.97 2.02
CA GLY A 305 2.15 2.24 1.42
C GLY A 305 1.67 3.50 2.16
N LEU A 306 0.92 3.34 3.26
CA LEU A 306 0.52 4.46 4.09
C LEU A 306 1.71 4.98 4.89
N ASP A 307 1.92 6.28 4.83
CA ASP A 307 2.80 6.98 5.76
C ASP A 307 2.07 7.18 7.10
N ILE A 308 1.78 6.05 7.74
CA ILE A 308 1.28 5.99 9.11
C ILE A 308 2.32 5.22 9.88
N GLN A 309 3.07 5.94 10.70
CA GLN A 309 4.16 5.40 11.50
C GLN A 309 3.90 5.65 12.97
N GLY A 310 4.49 4.81 13.81
CA GLY A 310 4.42 5.00 15.26
C GLY A 310 3.03 4.73 15.82
N LEU A 311 2.27 3.81 15.20
CA LEU A 311 1.02 3.33 15.77
C LEU A 311 1.29 2.62 17.10
N SER A 312 0.43 2.85 18.08
CA SER A 312 0.51 2.11 19.35
C SER A 312 0.18 0.63 19.13
N HIS A 313 -0.81 0.35 18.26
CA HIS A 313 -1.29 -1.01 18.06
C HIS A 313 -1.52 -1.34 16.57
N VAL A 314 -1.25 -2.60 16.22
CA VAL A 314 -1.69 -3.25 14.99
C VAL A 314 -2.54 -4.46 15.35
N ILE A 315 -3.72 -4.56 14.78
CA ILE A 315 -4.62 -5.68 15.05
C ILE A 315 -4.93 -6.42 13.75
N ASN A 316 -4.43 -7.65 13.64
CA ASN A 316 -4.80 -8.56 12.57
C ASN A 316 -6.15 -9.20 12.93
N PHE A 317 -7.26 -8.55 12.54
CA PHE A 317 -8.60 -9.12 12.71
C PHE A 317 -8.73 -10.42 11.93
N ASP A 318 -8.19 -10.46 10.72
CA ASP A 318 -7.99 -11.69 9.95
C ASP A 318 -6.50 -12.00 9.84
N VAL A 319 -6.16 -13.28 10.05
CA VAL A 319 -4.80 -13.79 9.80
C VAL A 319 -4.47 -13.55 8.33
N PRO A 320 -3.32 -12.96 8.01
CA PRO A 320 -2.93 -12.73 6.62
C PRO A 320 -2.76 -14.05 5.88
N LEU A 321 -3.08 -14.05 4.58
CA LEU A 321 -3.00 -15.24 3.72
C LEU A 321 -1.55 -15.55 3.29
N HIS A 322 -0.70 -14.51 3.23
CA HIS A 322 0.73 -14.59 2.96
C HIS A 322 1.51 -14.17 4.20
N ALA A 323 2.56 -14.92 4.53
CA ALA A 323 3.33 -14.69 5.75
C ALA A 323 4.03 -13.30 5.74
N GLU A 324 4.45 -12.85 4.57
CA GLU A 324 5.08 -11.55 4.35
C GLU A 324 4.16 -10.39 4.73
N ASP A 325 2.85 -10.55 4.51
CA ASP A 325 1.86 -9.54 4.90
C ASP A 325 1.87 -9.29 6.40
N TYR A 326 2.10 -10.32 7.19
CA TYR A 326 2.22 -10.17 8.64
C TYR A 326 3.34 -9.19 9.03
N VAL A 327 4.53 -9.38 8.47
CA VAL A 327 5.69 -8.51 8.73
C VAL A 327 5.40 -7.07 8.29
N HIS A 328 4.78 -6.90 7.12
CA HIS A 328 4.39 -5.58 6.61
C HIS A 328 3.29 -4.90 7.43
N ARG A 329 2.36 -5.67 8.02
CA ARG A 329 1.31 -5.14 8.90
C ARG A 329 1.90 -4.68 10.23
N ILE A 330 2.66 -5.55 10.91
CA ILE A 330 3.24 -5.21 12.22
C ILE A 330 4.29 -4.11 12.13
N GLY A 331 5.00 -4.00 10.99
CA GLY A 331 5.94 -2.91 10.73
C GLY A 331 5.30 -1.51 10.69
N ARG A 332 4.00 -1.35 10.99
CA ARG A 332 3.31 -0.05 11.19
C ARG A 332 3.41 0.44 12.63
N THR A 333 3.75 -0.42 13.57
CA THR A 333 3.99 -0.08 14.98
C THR A 333 5.48 -0.12 15.33
N ALA A 334 5.83 0.17 16.56
CA ALA A 334 7.18 0.06 17.14
C ALA A 334 8.26 0.80 16.34
N ARG A 335 8.06 2.10 16.08
CA ARG A 335 9.05 2.95 15.39
C ARG A 335 9.52 4.09 16.28
N ALA A 336 10.68 4.65 15.96
CA ALA A 336 11.30 5.75 16.69
C ALA A 336 11.57 5.45 18.18
N GLY A 337 11.96 4.20 18.51
CA GLY A 337 12.30 3.80 19.87
C GLY A 337 11.09 3.58 20.80
N LYS A 338 9.86 3.56 20.27
CA LYS A 338 8.65 3.23 21.04
C LYS A 338 8.34 1.75 20.94
N THR A 339 7.85 1.15 22.02
CA THR A 339 7.28 -0.20 22.02
C THR A 339 5.94 -0.20 21.30
N GLY A 340 5.69 -1.20 20.48
CA GLY A 340 4.44 -1.38 19.75
C GLY A 340 3.80 -2.73 20.03
N TYR A 341 2.48 -2.82 19.89
CA TYR A 341 1.72 -4.03 20.16
C TYR A 341 1.06 -4.56 18.91
N ALA A 342 1.22 -5.86 18.66
CA ALA A 342 0.59 -6.55 17.53
C ALA A 342 -0.29 -7.70 18.04
N PHE A 343 -1.61 -7.62 17.76
CA PHE A 343 -2.55 -8.68 18.09
C PHE A 343 -3.02 -9.40 16.83
N MET A 344 -3.13 -10.73 16.89
CA MET A 344 -3.68 -11.54 15.79
C MET A 344 -4.83 -12.41 16.30
N LEU A 345 -6.04 -12.19 15.77
CA LEU A 345 -7.23 -12.97 16.10
C LEU A 345 -7.33 -14.20 15.19
N ALA A 346 -6.98 -15.35 15.71
CA ALA A 346 -6.87 -16.59 14.97
C ALA A 346 -7.96 -17.60 15.29
N THR A 347 -8.50 -18.24 14.27
CA THR A 347 -9.39 -19.38 14.39
C THR A 347 -8.63 -20.70 14.15
N LEU A 348 -9.26 -21.84 14.42
CA LEU A 348 -8.66 -23.14 14.13
C LEU A 348 -8.36 -23.35 12.64
N ALA A 349 -9.12 -22.69 11.76
CA ALA A 349 -8.90 -22.78 10.31
C ALA A 349 -7.62 -22.05 9.85
N ASP A 350 -7.09 -21.14 10.67
CA ASP A 350 -5.96 -20.27 10.32
C ASP A 350 -4.59 -20.93 10.64
N THR A 351 -4.58 -22.13 11.23
CA THR A 351 -3.35 -22.81 11.71
C THR A 351 -2.24 -22.86 10.66
N LYS A 352 -2.56 -23.19 9.41
CA LYS A 352 -1.57 -23.28 8.32
C LYS A 352 -0.89 -21.95 8.03
N TYR A 353 -1.63 -20.84 8.10
CA TYR A 353 -1.08 -19.51 7.87
C TYR A 353 -0.21 -19.05 9.03
N ILE A 354 -0.60 -19.39 10.27
CA ILE A 354 0.19 -19.10 11.47
C ILE A 354 1.52 -19.85 11.41
N THR A 355 1.52 -21.13 10.99
CA THR A 355 2.75 -21.90 10.83
C THR A 355 3.69 -21.22 9.83
N ALA A 356 3.20 -20.83 8.65
CA ALA A 356 4.01 -20.12 7.66
C ALA A 356 4.55 -18.78 8.19
N ILE A 357 3.76 -18.05 8.97
CA ILE A 357 4.20 -16.79 9.61
C ILE A 357 5.32 -17.08 10.61
N THR A 358 5.16 -18.05 11.52
CA THR A 358 6.17 -18.38 12.54
C THR A 358 7.46 -18.90 11.93
N GLU A 359 7.37 -19.64 10.81
CA GLU A 359 8.55 -20.07 10.04
C GLU A 359 9.29 -18.87 9.44
N LEU A 360 8.56 -17.90 8.88
CA LEU A 360 9.15 -16.70 8.29
C LEU A 360 9.82 -15.79 9.32
N ILE A 361 9.16 -15.54 10.48
CA ILE A 361 9.69 -14.63 11.52
C ILE A 361 10.74 -15.33 12.41
N GLY A 362 10.84 -16.66 12.36
CA GLY A 362 11.83 -17.45 13.11
C GLY A 362 11.53 -17.63 14.60
N HIS A 363 10.35 -17.23 15.08
CA HIS A 363 9.94 -17.42 16.49
C HIS A 363 8.43 -17.66 16.63
N ASN A 364 8.02 -18.16 17.79
CA ASN A 364 6.61 -18.37 18.08
C ASN A 364 5.96 -17.11 18.64
N ILE A 365 4.76 -16.78 18.17
CA ILE A 365 3.97 -15.68 18.68
C ILE A 365 3.34 -16.09 20.03
N SER A 366 3.47 -15.24 21.04
CA SER A 366 2.97 -15.51 22.39
C SER A 366 1.45 -15.62 22.44
N TYR A 367 0.93 -16.68 23.06
CA TYR A 367 -0.52 -16.81 23.24
C TYR A 367 -0.99 -15.88 24.36
N ARG A 368 -2.06 -15.12 24.10
CA ARG A 368 -2.74 -14.31 25.10
C ARG A 368 -4.21 -14.71 25.18
N ASN A 369 -4.67 -15.04 26.39
CA ASN A 369 -6.06 -15.38 26.59
C ASN A 369 -6.87 -14.10 26.84
N VAL A 370 -8.06 -13.97 26.24
CA VAL A 370 -8.95 -12.81 26.46
C VAL A 370 -9.32 -12.61 27.92
N GLN A 371 -9.29 -13.69 28.72
CA GLN A 371 -9.57 -13.63 30.16
C GLN A 371 -8.42 -13.01 30.96
N ASP A 372 -7.18 -13.14 30.51
CA ASP A 372 -5.99 -12.63 31.21
C ASP A 372 -5.90 -11.10 31.12
N ILE A 373 -6.54 -10.50 30.11
CA ILE A 373 -6.63 -9.04 29.96
C ILE A 373 -7.45 -8.39 31.08
N LYS A 374 -8.39 -9.11 31.68
CA LYS A 374 -9.19 -8.62 32.83
C LYS A 374 -8.40 -8.52 34.13
N VAL A 375 -7.29 -9.26 34.26
CA VAL A 375 -6.55 -9.39 35.54
C VAL A 375 -5.60 -8.19 35.75
N GLN A 376 -5.16 -7.53 34.69
CA GLN A 376 -4.26 -6.37 34.84
C GLN A 376 -4.98 -5.13 35.39
N ASP A 377 -6.25 -4.89 35.04
CA ASP A 377 -7.05 -3.78 35.61
C ASP A 377 -7.35 -3.96 37.12
N SER A 378 -7.34 -5.20 37.64
CA SER A 378 -7.64 -5.47 39.02
C SER A 378 -6.39 -5.43 39.93
N THR A 379 -5.18 -5.44 39.36
CA THR A 379 -3.93 -5.48 40.17
C THR A 379 -3.36 -4.08 40.41
N GLU A 380 -3.69 -3.07 39.64
CA GLU A 380 -3.27 -1.68 39.91
C GLU A 380 -4.21 -0.96 40.88
N ALA A 381 -5.51 -1.34 40.91
CA ALA A 381 -6.46 -0.80 41.89
C ALA A 381 -6.32 -1.36 43.33
N SER A 382 -5.61 -2.48 43.49
CA SER A 382 -5.46 -3.13 44.82
C SER A 382 -4.16 -2.83 45.52
N LYS A 383 -3.28 -1.97 45.00
CA LYS A 383 -2.04 -1.55 45.65
C LYS A 383 -2.12 -0.23 46.41
N SER A 384 -3.25 0.48 46.40
CA SER A 384 -3.41 1.76 47.11
C SER A 384 -4.28 1.71 48.38
N GLU A 385 -4.81 0.55 48.81
CA GLU A 385 -5.67 0.46 50.00
C GLU A 385 -5.26 -0.65 51.02
N SER A 386 -4.00 -0.87 51.29
CA SER A 386 -3.60 -1.76 52.39
C SER A 386 -2.58 -1.13 53.34
N GLU A 387 -2.91 0.03 53.89
CA GLU A 387 -2.33 0.50 55.14
C GLU A 387 -3.37 1.31 55.91
N SER A 388 -4.23 0.67 56.69
CA SER A 388 -4.52 1.06 58.07
C SER A 388 -5.74 0.33 58.63
N LYS A 389 -5.50 -0.23 59.79
CA LYS A 389 -6.39 -0.51 60.94
C LYS A 389 -6.78 -1.93 61.25
N THR A 390 -6.05 -2.39 62.23
CA THR A 390 -6.24 -3.47 63.19
C THR A 390 -7.54 -3.38 63.99
N LYS A 391 -8.05 -4.59 64.31
CA LYS A 391 -8.83 -4.99 65.51
C LYS A 391 -10.32 -4.64 65.56
N THR A 392 -11.19 -5.65 65.55
CA THR A 392 -11.82 -6.31 66.71
C THR A 392 -12.88 -7.32 66.28
N LYS A 393 -12.84 -8.51 66.87
CA LYS A 393 -13.83 -9.62 66.83
C LYS A 393 -14.58 -9.61 68.18
N PRO A 394 -15.61 -10.48 68.44
CA PRO A 394 -16.93 -10.76 67.87
C PRO A 394 -18.05 -10.53 68.97
N PRO A 395 -19.30 -10.96 68.98
CA PRO A 395 -19.73 -12.36 69.00
C PRO A 395 -21.09 -12.77 68.38
N GLN A 396 -21.23 -14.08 68.33
CA GLN A 396 -22.34 -14.95 67.97
C GLN A 396 -23.74 -14.63 68.56
N ARG A 397 -24.83 -15.07 67.88
CA ARG A 397 -25.96 -15.93 68.31
C ARG A 397 -26.91 -16.16 67.16
N ARG A 398 -27.14 -17.43 66.75
CA ARG A 398 -28.21 -18.40 67.01
C ARG A 398 -29.62 -17.80 66.84
N SER A 399 -30.57 -18.31 66.08
CA SER A 399 -31.12 -19.63 65.95
C SER A 399 -32.44 -19.61 65.16
N GLN A 400 -32.67 -20.71 64.45
CA GLN A 400 -33.98 -21.44 64.34
C GLN A 400 -35.04 -20.85 63.45
N SER A 401 -35.38 -21.51 62.37
CA SER A 401 -36.27 -22.68 62.16
C SER A 401 -37.71 -22.31 61.88
N ASN A 402 -38.20 -22.79 60.82
CA ASN A 402 -39.36 -23.66 60.55
C ASN A 402 -39.89 -23.39 59.15
N LYS A 403 -39.87 -24.36 58.25
CA LYS A 403 -40.87 -25.44 57.95
C LYS A 403 -42.30 -24.92 57.74
N THR A 404 -42.82 -25.10 56.57
CA THR A 404 -43.84 -26.06 56.13
C THR A 404 -44.52 -25.52 54.83
N VAL A 405 -44.53 -26.24 53.78
CA VAL A 405 -45.30 -27.37 53.25
C VAL A 405 -46.58 -26.98 52.51
N ASN A 406 -46.67 -27.51 51.29
CA ASN A 406 -47.81 -27.95 50.48
C ASN A 406 -48.77 -26.88 49.90
N LYS A 407 -49.36 -27.04 48.74
CA LYS A 407 -49.74 -28.17 47.87
C LYS A 407 -50.32 -27.60 46.56
N SER A 408 -49.99 -28.24 45.47
CA SER A 408 -50.85 -28.80 44.41
C SER A 408 -52.19 -28.20 44.07
N ALA A 409 -52.45 -28.01 42.79
CA ALA A 409 -53.52 -28.54 41.91
C ALA A 409 -53.39 -27.85 40.58
N HIS A 410 -53.10 -28.50 39.49
CA HIS A 410 -53.91 -29.31 38.57
C HIS A 410 -55.22 -28.67 38.16
N ILE A 411 -55.39 -28.51 36.83
CA ILE A 411 -56.46 -28.87 35.91
C ILE A 411 -56.21 -28.11 34.61
N GLU A 412 -55.77 -28.72 33.54
CA GLU A 412 -56.38 -29.50 32.44
C GLU A 412 -57.32 -28.73 31.54
N ARG A 413 -56.93 -28.83 30.23
CA ARG A 413 -57.78 -28.94 29.00
C ARG A 413 -58.61 -27.72 28.60
N ASP A 414 -58.76 -27.37 27.35
CA ASP A 414 -59.14 -28.22 26.21
C ASP A 414 -58.90 -27.51 24.85
N GLU A 415 -58.81 -28.32 23.86
CA GLU A 415 -58.74 -28.17 22.42
C GLU A 415 -59.81 -27.25 21.79
N SER A 416 -59.45 -26.66 20.63
CA SER A 416 -60.10 -27.03 19.35
C SER A 416 -59.70 -26.05 18.23
N LYS A 417 -59.13 -26.62 17.24
CA LYS A 417 -59.51 -26.73 15.81
C LYS A 417 -60.16 -25.49 15.18
N ASN A 418 -59.53 -24.95 14.13
CA ASN A 418 -60.00 -25.12 12.74
C ASN A 418 -59.13 -24.37 11.74
N ARG A 419 -58.57 -25.10 10.80
CA ARG A 419 -58.38 -24.69 9.39
C ARG A 419 -59.72 -24.91 8.69
N PRO A 420 -60.05 -24.36 7.49
CA PRO A 420 -59.26 -24.36 6.28
C PRO A 420 -59.49 -23.23 5.26
N THR A 421 -58.74 -23.35 4.15
CA THR A 421 -59.06 -23.06 2.74
C THR A 421 -58.61 -21.74 2.14
N ASP A 422 -57.66 -21.87 1.22
CA ASP A 422 -57.50 -21.12 -0.03
C ASP A 422 -58.77 -21.13 -0.89
N PRO A 423 -58.99 -20.19 -1.86
CA PRO A 423 -58.27 -20.27 -3.11
C PRO A 423 -58.11 -18.99 -3.98
N ILE A 424 -57.02 -19.02 -4.82
CA ILE A 424 -57.03 -18.78 -6.29
C ILE A 424 -57.22 -17.37 -6.89
N ARG A 425 -56.19 -17.03 -7.73
CA ARG A 425 -56.18 -16.26 -9.01
C ARG A 425 -56.23 -14.72 -8.98
N ASN A 426 -55.20 -14.04 -9.53
CA ASN A 426 -55.03 -13.75 -10.94
C ASN A 426 -53.81 -12.88 -11.20
N ARG A 427 -53.00 -13.33 -12.17
CA ARG A 427 -52.05 -12.55 -12.96
C ARG A 427 -52.86 -11.72 -14.00
N PRO A 428 -52.38 -10.58 -14.48
CA PRO A 428 -51.85 -10.64 -15.82
C PRO A 428 -50.49 -9.92 -16.06
N LYS A 429 -49.82 -10.46 -17.07
CA LYS A 429 -48.67 -9.99 -17.80
C LYS A 429 -49.00 -8.70 -18.58
N ASN A 430 -48.03 -7.81 -18.71
CA ASN A 430 -47.89 -7.04 -19.95
C ASN A 430 -46.43 -6.67 -20.17
N LYS A 431 -45.87 -7.21 -21.23
CA LYS A 431 -44.76 -6.66 -22.02
C LYS A 431 -45.36 -5.78 -23.12
N PRO A 432 -44.63 -4.77 -23.61
CA PRO A 432 -44.63 -4.50 -25.04
C PRO A 432 -43.26 -4.62 -25.66
N SER A 433 -43.21 -5.42 -26.72
CA SER A 433 -42.23 -5.49 -27.78
C SER A 433 -42.40 -4.24 -28.69
N ILE A 434 -41.24 -3.69 -29.11
CA ILE A 434 -41.20 -2.75 -30.21
C ILE A 434 -40.33 -3.34 -31.33
N LYS A 435 -40.91 -3.29 -32.51
CA LYS A 435 -40.57 -3.86 -33.80
C LYS A 435 -39.27 -3.30 -34.39
N LYS A 436 -38.56 -4.18 -35.09
CA LYS A 436 -37.68 -3.91 -36.21
C LYS A 436 -38.42 -3.17 -37.31
N GLN A 437 -37.77 -2.20 -37.95
CA GLN A 437 -37.99 -1.82 -39.32
C GLN A 437 -36.68 -1.83 -40.08
N GLU A 438 -36.54 -2.80 -40.96
CA GLU A 438 -35.66 -2.79 -42.11
C GLU A 438 -36.20 -1.80 -43.13
N GLN A 439 -35.33 -0.99 -43.69
CA GLN A 439 -35.51 -0.46 -45.04
C GLN A 439 -34.17 -0.53 -45.77
N SER A 440 -34.22 -1.37 -46.75
CA SER A 440 -33.30 -1.51 -47.86
C SER A 440 -33.48 -0.35 -48.85
N GLU A 441 -32.39 0.24 -49.31
CA GLU A 441 -32.36 0.80 -50.67
C GLU A 441 -30.98 0.65 -51.30
N THR A 442 -31.05 0.15 -52.46
CA THR A 442 -30.03 -0.32 -53.39
C THR A 442 -29.50 0.79 -54.30
N VAL A 443 -28.26 0.58 -54.79
CA VAL A 443 -27.73 0.83 -56.16
C VAL A 443 -27.22 2.24 -56.50
N ARG A 444 -25.90 2.37 -56.69
CA ARG A 444 -25.25 2.48 -58.02
C ARG A 444 -23.79 2.90 -57.89
N ALA A 445 -22.94 2.05 -58.52
CA ALA A 445 -21.64 2.49 -59.03
C ALA A 445 -21.82 3.16 -60.41
N PRO A 446 -20.88 3.98 -60.81
CA PRO A 446 -20.23 3.68 -62.05
C PRO A 446 -18.69 3.80 -62.03
N SER A 447 -18.14 2.93 -62.83
CA SER A 447 -16.80 2.84 -63.34
C SER A 447 -16.37 4.14 -64.11
N GLU A 448 -15.07 4.46 -64.00
CA GLU A 448 -14.25 4.62 -65.19
C GLU A 448 -12.76 4.78 -64.82
N SER A 449 -12.00 4.09 -65.62
CA SER A 449 -10.59 3.97 -65.77
C SER A 449 -9.89 5.26 -66.21
N SER A 450 -8.70 5.56 -65.74
CA SER A 450 -7.65 6.19 -66.55
C SER A 450 -6.26 5.76 -66.04
N THR A 451 -5.64 5.02 -66.88
CA THR A 451 -4.23 4.65 -67.03
C THR A 451 -3.34 5.87 -67.13
N ILE A 452 -2.30 6.02 -66.27
CA ILE A 452 -1.10 6.78 -66.62
C ILE A 452 0.13 6.01 -66.16
N LYS A 453 1.08 5.85 -67.06
CA LYS A 453 2.35 5.12 -66.99
C LYS A 453 3.41 5.80 -66.12
N PRO A 454 4.48 5.06 -65.78
CA PRO A 454 5.43 5.41 -64.72
C PRO A 454 6.55 6.36 -65.20
N SER A 455 7.01 7.24 -64.31
CA SER A 455 8.26 7.94 -64.51
C SER A 455 9.06 8.07 -63.22
N GLN A 456 10.23 7.52 -63.32
CA GLN A 456 11.51 7.93 -62.71
C GLN A 456 11.70 7.82 -61.20
N THR A 457 12.50 6.83 -60.86
CA THR A 457 13.38 6.68 -59.71
C THR A 457 14.12 7.97 -59.37
N ILE A 458 13.84 8.50 -58.16
CA ILE A 458 14.73 9.48 -57.53
C ILE A 458 15.28 8.83 -56.27
N HIS A 459 16.60 8.59 -56.25
CA HIS A 459 17.35 8.19 -55.07
C HIS A 459 17.30 9.32 -54.03
N PRO A 460 17.02 9.04 -52.72
CA PRO A 460 17.25 10.05 -51.71
C PRO A 460 18.75 10.12 -51.41
N ARG A 461 19.34 11.29 -51.58
CA ARG A 461 20.67 11.68 -51.09
C ARG A 461 20.67 11.56 -49.58
N ALA A 462 21.61 10.79 -49.05
CA ALA A 462 21.98 10.80 -47.65
C ALA A 462 22.39 12.24 -47.27
N ALA A 463 21.64 12.83 -46.33
CA ALA A 463 22.02 14.07 -45.67
C ALA A 463 23.17 13.74 -44.72
N GLY A 464 24.38 14.18 -45.11
CA GLY A 464 25.55 14.09 -44.27
C GLY A 464 25.40 14.94 -43.01
N TRP A 465 25.82 14.43 -41.93
CA TRP A 465 26.04 15.15 -40.68
C TRP A 465 27.15 16.16 -40.91
N GLY A 466 26.87 17.46 -40.74
CA GLY A 466 27.86 18.52 -40.77
C GLY A 466 28.89 18.34 -39.63
N ASP A 467 30.03 19.03 -39.72
CA ASP A 467 31.28 18.92 -38.97
C ASP A 467 31.21 19.13 -37.42
N HIS A 468 30.15 18.71 -36.76
CA HIS A 468 30.02 18.73 -35.30
C HIS A 468 29.75 17.33 -34.74
N VAL A 469 30.82 16.57 -34.53
CA VAL A 469 30.81 15.35 -33.74
C VAL A 469 30.89 15.74 -32.25
N PRO A 470 29.91 15.38 -31.43
CA PRO A 470 29.95 15.67 -29.99
C PRO A 470 31.18 15.01 -29.31
N ALA A 471 31.84 15.74 -28.41
CA ALA A 471 33.10 15.36 -27.76
C ALA A 471 33.10 13.99 -27.06
N PHE A 472 31.95 13.42 -26.71
CA PHE A 472 31.87 12.11 -26.05
C PHE A 472 32.10 10.91 -27.00
N ILE A 473 32.09 11.13 -28.34
CA ILE A 473 32.41 10.05 -29.31
C ILE A 473 33.91 9.97 -29.61
N GLN A 474 34.72 10.99 -29.28
CA GLN A 474 36.13 11.05 -29.59
C GLN A 474 37.06 10.32 -28.59
N VAL A 475 36.56 9.76 -27.50
CA VAL A 475 37.40 9.18 -26.42
C VAL A 475 37.71 7.69 -26.61
N ARG A 476 37.28 7.02 -27.68
CA ARG A 476 37.45 5.56 -27.86
C ARG A 476 38.41 5.11 -28.97
N SER A 477 39.35 5.91 -29.39
CA SER A 477 40.38 5.46 -30.36
C SER A 477 41.81 5.77 -29.98
N ARG A 478 42.22 5.50 -28.72
CA ARG A 478 43.62 5.43 -28.31
C ARG A 478 43.84 4.32 -27.30
N ALA A 479 43.86 3.09 -27.77
CA ALA A 479 44.52 1.96 -27.11
C ALA A 479 44.66 0.83 -28.14
N SER A 480 45.70 0.92 -28.94
CA SER A 480 46.46 -0.19 -29.54
C SER A 480 47.64 0.41 -30.30
N ASN A 481 48.72 0.53 -29.59
CA ASN A 481 50.11 0.17 -29.98
C ASN A 481 50.91 0.04 -28.70
#